data_77032f63cd1e83ad13953d73eb2f8f3a
#
_entry.id   77032f63cd1e83ad13953d73eb2f8f3a
#
_cell.length_a   1.000
_cell.length_b   1.000
_cell.length_c   1.000
_cell.angle_alpha   90.00
_cell.angle_beta   90.00
_cell.angle_gamma   90.00
#
_symmetry.space_group_name_H-M   'P 1'
#
loop_
_entity.id
_entity.type
_entity.pdbx_description
1 polymer ?
#
loop_
_entity_poly.entity_id
_entity_poly.type
_entity_poly.pdbx_seq_one_letter_code
_entity_poly.pdbx_strand_id
1 'polypeptide(L)'
;PSLALERLSMLKGNGAMCVVTAVYGNRAYEDTLLQMQDYAQTAGFQVIAAISAVAEHSIIRKYTAGRPNLNDYKGLAEFGDRILEKAASGALSTPVVPGNRPYKKAGAGMIPQADATCTACGLCAQKCPSGAISADQLKLPDKSKCISCMRCVSICPVHARKISQLMTSVAADESVMVDGKIDMSKVN
;
A
#
# COMPACT_ATOMS: atom_id res chain seq x y z
N PRO A 1 4.08 -2.89 -5.72
CA PRO A 1 3.34 -3.92 -4.93
C PRO A 1 2.92 -5.08 -5.82
N SER A 2 3.86 -6.00 -6.09
CA SER A 2 3.69 -7.11 -7.05
C SER A 2 2.39 -7.89 -6.86
N LEU A 3 2.07 -8.28 -5.61
CA LEU A 3 0.87 -9.06 -5.31
C LEU A 3 -0.45 -8.36 -5.71
N ALA A 4 -0.55 -7.03 -5.51
CA ALA A 4 -1.74 -6.28 -5.90
C ALA A 4 -1.89 -6.19 -7.42
N LEU A 5 -0.79 -5.99 -8.12
CA LEU A 5 -0.76 -5.94 -9.59
C LEU A 5 -1.04 -7.31 -10.22
N GLU A 6 -0.49 -8.36 -9.64
CA GLU A 6 -0.77 -9.75 -10.04
C GLU A 6 -2.27 -10.07 -9.91
N ARG A 7 -2.89 -9.68 -8.79
CA ARG A 7 -4.35 -9.84 -8.61
C ARG A 7 -5.15 -8.97 -9.57
N LEU A 8 -4.72 -7.73 -9.81
CA LEU A 8 -5.37 -6.83 -10.76
C LEU A 8 -5.33 -7.40 -12.19
N SER A 9 -4.21 -7.99 -12.60
CA SER A 9 -4.06 -8.58 -13.94
C SER A 9 -4.98 -9.80 -14.20
N MET A 10 -5.50 -10.43 -13.14
CA MET A 10 -6.49 -11.52 -13.25
C MET A 10 -7.92 -11.03 -13.47
N LEU A 11 -8.18 -9.73 -13.31
CA LEU A 11 -9.51 -9.15 -13.50
C LEU A 11 -9.76 -8.82 -14.97
N LYS A 12 -11.03 -8.76 -15.34
CA LYS A 12 -11.48 -8.28 -16.65
C LYS A 12 -12.34 -7.03 -16.43
N GLY A 13 -11.83 -5.88 -16.86
CA GLY A 13 -12.46 -4.58 -16.66
C GLY A 13 -13.71 -4.36 -17.50
N ASN A 14 -13.75 -4.92 -18.72
CA ASN A 14 -14.88 -4.81 -19.65
C ASN A 14 -15.38 -3.36 -19.84
N GLY A 15 -14.48 -2.38 -19.81
CA GLY A 15 -14.83 -0.97 -19.90
C GLY A 15 -15.35 -0.33 -18.60
N ALA A 16 -15.38 -1.07 -17.48
CA ALA A 16 -15.84 -0.50 -16.22
C ALA A 16 -14.92 0.63 -15.74
N MET A 17 -15.51 1.69 -15.21
CA MET A 17 -14.79 2.79 -14.59
C MET A 17 -14.09 2.30 -13.32
N CYS A 18 -12.87 2.78 -13.10
CA CYS A 18 -12.14 2.49 -11.87
C CYS A 18 -11.33 3.71 -11.38
N VAL A 19 -10.98 3.67 -10.10
CA VAL A 19 -10.10 4.62 -9.44
C VAL A 19 -8.89 3.86 -8.92
N VAL A 20 -7.69 4.33 -9.23
CA VAL A 20 -6.45 3.76 -8.67
C VAL A 20 -6.05 4.53 -7.42
N THR A 21 -5.73 3.80 -6.34
CA THR A 21 -5.40 4.42 -5.06
C THR A 21 -4.11 3.88 -4.49
N ALA A 22 -3.16 4.76 -4.15
CA ALA A 22 -1.95 4.44 -3.41
C ALA A 22 -2.06 4.92 -1.97
N VAL A 23 -2.09 3.98 -1.00
CA VAL A 23 -2.01 4.30 0.44
C VAL A 23 -0.57 4.09 0.89
N TYR A 24 0.03 5.10 1.53
CA TYR A 24 1.45 5.05 1.88
C TYR A 24 1.75 5.81 3.18
N GLY A 25 2.93 5.53 3.77
CA GLY A 25 3.38 6.08 5.05
C GLY A 25 4.12 7.43 4.93
N ASN A 26 3.73 8.29 3.99
CA ASN A 26 4.25 9.64 3.76
C ASN A 26 5.74 9.75 3.36
N ARG A 27 6.40 8.65 2.99
CA ARG A 27 7.75 8.74 2.40
C ARG A 27 7.65 9.01 0.89
N ALA A 28 7.21 7.99 0.15
CA ALA A 28 6.98 8.07 -1.29
C ALA A 28 6.12 6.87 -1.72
N TYR A 29 5.26 7.05 -2.72
CA TYR A 29 4.56 5.95 -3.40
C TYR A 29 5.19 5.60 -4.76
N GLU A 30 6.28 6.31 -5.11
CA GLU A 30 7.09 6.07 -6.31
C GLU A 30 6.22 5.98 -7.58
N ASP A 31 6.43 4.95 -8.41
CA ASP A 31 5.66 4.73 -9.63
C ASP A 31 4.33 3.99 -9.42
N THR A 32 3.88 3.82 -8.15
CA THR A 32 2.73 2.94 -7.82
C THR A 32 1.45 3.33 -8.55
N LEU A 33 1.10 4.64 -8.61
CA LEU A 33 -0.11 5.08 -9.29
C LEU A 33 -0.03 4.83 -10.80
N LEU A 34 1.10 5.17 -11.43
CA LEU A 34 1.32 4.93 -12.85
C LEU A 34 1.28 3.44 -13.18
N GLN A 35 1.95 2.62 -12.38
CA GLN A 35 1.96 1.18 -12.58
C GLN A 35 0.56 0.56 -12.41
N MET A 36 -0.21 0.98 -11.39
CA MET A 36 -1.58 0.52 -11.21
C MET A 36 -2.49 0.96 -12.36
N GLN A 37 -2.33 2.19 -12.85
CA GLN A 37 -3.07 2.70 -14.00
C GLN A 37 -2.82 1.86 -15.25
N ASP A 38 -1.56 1.58 -15.58
CA ASP A 38 -1.20 0.78 -16.75
C ASP A 38 -1.76 -0.65 -16.66
N TYR A 39 -1.68 -1.27 -15.48
CA TYR A 39 -2.25 -2.61 -15.26
C TYR A 39 -3.78 -2.61 -15.34
N ALA A 40 -4.45 -1.61 -14.78
CA ALA A 40 -5.90 -1.49 -14.86
C ALA A 40 -6.37 -1.30 -16.30
N GLN A 41 -5.68 -0.43 -17.07
CA GLN A 41 -5.99 -0.21 -18.48
C GLN A 41 -5.76 -1.48 -19.32
N THR A 42 -4.65 -2.19 -19.06
CA THR A 42 -4.36 -3.48 -19.73
C THR A 42 -5.43 -4.53 -19.40
N ALA A 43 -5.97 -4.52 -18.20
CA ALA A 43 -7.09 -5.39 -17.78
C ALA A 43 -8.45 -4.95 -18.36
N GLY A 44 -8.50 -3.85 -19.14
CA GLY A 44 -9.71 -3.34 -19.78
C GLY A 44 -10.58 -2.44 -18.93
N PHE A 45 -10.04 -1.87 -17.82
CA PHE A 45 -10.72 -0.84 -17.05
C PHE A 45 -10.50 0.55 -17.65
N GLN A 46 -11.47 1.44 -17.45
CA GLN A 46 -11.34 2.87 -17.72
C GLN A 46 -10.95 3.60 -16.44
N VAL A 47 -9.68 3.99 -16.31
CA VAL A 47 -9.21 4.73 -15.13
C VAL A 47 -9.66 6.17 -15.22
N ILE A 48 -10.59 6.58 -14.36
CA ILE A 48 -11.18 7.93 -14.35
C ILE A 48 -10.60 8.85 -13.29
N ALA A 49 -9.94 8.30 -12.25
CA ALA A 49 -9.28 9.08 -11.20
C ALA A 49 -8.12 8.30 -10.57
N ALA A 50 -7.22 9.03 -9.93
CA ALA A 50 -6.11 8.49 -9.17
C ALA A 50 -5.96 9.25 -7.84
N ILE A 51 -5.75 8.54 -6.74
CA ILE A 51 -5.65 9.12 -5.38
C ILE A 51 -4.37 8.61 -4.71
N SER A 52 -3.62 9.51 -4.07
CA SER A 52 -2.63 9.14 -3.07
C SER A 52 -3.13 9.53 -1.68
N ALA A 53 -3.15 8.58 -0.75
CA ALA A 53 -3.62 8.80 0.61
C ALA A 53 -2.54 8.46 1.62
N VAL A 54 -2.33 9.36 2.58
CA VAL A 54 -1.36 9.16 3.67
C VAL A 54 -2.00 8.36 4.79
N ALA A 55 -1.27 7.36 5.30
CA ALA A 55 -1.62 6.61 6.49
C ALA A 55 -0.41 6.48 7.42
N GLU A 56 -0.60 5.98 8.62
CA GLU A 56 0.48 5.68 9.55
C GLU A 56 1.52 4.76 8.88
N HIS A 57 2.81 5.09 9.04
CA HIS A 57 3.88 4.33 8.42
C HIS A 57 3.98 2.93 9.04
N SER A 58 3.85 1.89 8.24
CA SER A 58 3.72 0.50 8.70
C SER A 58 4.94 -0.04 9.47
N ILE A 59 6.12 0.54 9.25
CA ILE A 59 7.39 0.13 9.87
C ILE A 59 7.76 1.08 11.00
N ILE A 60 7.82 2.37 10.73
CA ILE A 60 8.24 3.39 11.69
C ILE A 60 7.00 4.20 12.09
N ARG A 61 6.21 3.63 12.98
CA ARG A 61 4.87 4.11 13.33
C ARG A 61 4.80 5.52 13.91
N LYS A 62 5.93 6.08 14.39
CA LYS A 62 6.00 7.49 14.80
C LYS A 62 5.76 8.47 13.64
N TYR A 63 6.04 8.03 12.41
CA TYR A 63 5.78 8.86 11.25
C TYR A 63 4.31 8.77 10.85
N THR A 64 3.70 9.93 10.68
CA THR A 64 2.26 10.05 10.39
C THR A 64 1.36 9.28 11.36
N ALA A 65 1.79 9.18 12.64
CA ALA A 65 0.98 8.57 13.69
C ALA A 65 -0.42 9.19 13.75
N GLY A 66 -1.44 8.36 13.89
CA GLY A 66 -2.83 8.80 13.92
C GLY A 66 -3.42 9.19 12.55
N ARG A 67 -2.71 8.90 11.43
CA ARG A 67 -3.26 9.09 10.07
C ARG A 67 -3.85 7.76 9.54
N PRO A 68 -4.99 7.81 8.80
CA PRO A 68 -5.77 9.00 8.45
C PRO A 68 -6.52 9.60 9.64
N ASN A 69 -6.57 10.93 9.71
CA ASN A 69 -7.32 11.68 10.70
C ASN A 69 -8.60 12.30 10.11
N LEU A 70 -9.35 13.10 10.90
CA LEU A 70 -10.60 13.71 10.44
C LEU A 70 -10.43 14.60 9.19
N ASN A 71 -9.30 15.29 9.04
CA ASN A 71 -9.05 16.12 7.86
C ASN A 71 -8.79 15.25 6.62
N ASP A 72 -8.12 14.11 6.80
CA ASP A 72 -7.94 13.15 5.71
C ASP A 72 -9.27 12.57 5.24
N TYR A 73 -10.14 12.21 6.19
CA TYR A 73 -11.47 11.71 5.83
C TYR A 73 -12.31 12.75 5.12
N LYS A 74 -12.27 14.02 5.52
CA LYS A 74 -12.94 15.11 4.79
C LYS A 74 -12.41 15.23 3.37
N GLY A 75 -11.07 15.31 3.19
CA GLY A 75 -10.47 15.38 1.87
C GLY A 75 -10.80 14.17 1.00
N LEU A 76 -10.80 12.95 1.57
CA LEU A 76 -11.19 11.75 0.84
C LEU A 76 -12.68 11.77 0.43
N ALA A 77 -13.56 12.31 1.27
CA ALA A 77 -14.98 12.49 0.92
C ALA A 77 -15.14 13.47 -0.25
N GLU A 78 -14.48 14.63 -0.19
CA GLU A 78 -14.49 15.62 -1.30
C GLU A 78 -13.94 15.02 -2.60
N PHE A 79 -12.90 14.17 -2.54
CA PHE A 79 -12.45 13.39 -3.69
C PHE A 79 -13.54 12.46 -4.22
N GLY A 80 -14.24 11.77 -3.31
CA GLY A 80 -15.36 10.89 -3.66
C GLY A 80 -16.43 11.62 -4.43
N ASP A 81 -16.87 12.79 -3.94
CA ASP A 81 -17.88 13.62 -4.58
C ASP A 81 -17.45 14.06 -6.00
N ARG A 82 -16.22 14.56 -6.14
CA ARG A 82 -15.68 14.96 -7.46
C ARG A 82 -15.57 13.80 -8.45
N ILE A 83 -15.24 12.59 -7.97
CA ILE A 83 -15.20 11.39 -8.80
C ILE A 83 -16.61 11.01 -9.27
N LEU A 84 -17.60 11.10 -8.38
CA LEU A 84 -19.00 10.84 -8.73
C LEU A 84 -19.53 11.84 -9.76
N GLU A 85 -19.24 13.13 -9.59
CA GLU A 85 -19.57 14.18 -10.56
C GLU A 85 -18.92 13.92 -11.92
N LYS A 86 -17.62 13.58 -11.94
CA LYS A 86 -16.89 13.22 -13.15
C LYS A 86 -17.51 12.02 -13.86
N ALA A 87 -17.83 10.97 -13.11
CA ALA A 87 -18.47 9.78 -13.65
C ALA A 87 -19.85 10.09 -14.24
N ALA A 88 -20.65 10.92 -13.56
CA ALA A 88 -21.99 11.32 -14.00
C ALA A 88 -21.97 12.23 -15.24
N SER A 89 -20.97 13.08 -15.38
CA SER A 89 -20.83 13.99 -16.54
C SER A 89 -20.41 13.28 -17.83
N GLY A 90 -19.96 12.03 -17.76
CA GLY A 90 -19.43 11.31 -18.92
C GLY A 90 -18.05 11.82 -19.40
N ALA A 91 -17.43 12.78 -18.72
CA ALA A 91 -16.08 13.29 -19.02
C ALA A 91 -15.00 12.31 -18.50
N LEU A 92 -14.92 11.14 -19.11
CA LEU A 92 -14.12 10.02 -18.64
C LEU A 92 -12.63 10.08 -19.07
N SER A 93 -12.01 11.25 -18.95
CA SER A 93 -10.58 11.40 -19.25
C SER A 93 -9.71 10.62 -18.24
N THR A 94 -8.68 9.95 -18.74
CA THR A 94 -7.68 9.29 -17.90
C THR A 94 -6.83 10.34 -17.19
N PRO A 95 -6.62 10.25 -15.86
CA PRO A 95 -5.79 11.20 -15.14
C PRO A 95 -4.32 11.06 -15.52
N VAL A 96 -3.60 12.18 -15.56
CA VAL A 96 -2.14 12.18 -15.61
C VAL A 96 -1.61 11.94 -14.21
N VAL A 97 -0.87 10.86 -14.02
CA VAL A 97 -0.30 10.48 -12.71
C VAL A 97 1.22 10.55 -12.73
N PRO A 98 1.87 10.85 -11.60
CA PRO A 98 3.32 10.82 -11.51
C PRO A 98 3.86 9.39 -11.57
N GLY A 99 5.06 9.27 -12.08
CA GLY A 99 5.79 8.01 -12.18
C GLY A 99 6.69 7.96 -13.41
N ASN A 100 7.52 6.94 -13.48
CA ASN A 100 8.48 6.73 -14.56
C ASN A 100 8.32 5.34 -15.18
N ARG A 101 8.65 5.23 -16.45
CA ARG A 101 8.83 3.93 -17.14
C ARG A 101 10.28 3.85 -17.65
N PRO A 102 11.03 2.77 -17.37
CA PRO A 102 10.60 1.57 -16.61
C PRO A 102 10.37 1.88 -15.13
N TYR A 103 9.43 1.15 -14.50
CA TYR A 103 9.10 1.32 -13.09
C TYR A 103 10.28 1.01 -12.18
N LYS A 104 10.35 1.70 -11.05
CA LYS A 104 11.32 1.41 -9.99
C LYS A 104 11.15 -0.03 -9.50
N LYS A 105 12.24 -0.78 -9.52
CA LYS A 105 12.25 -2.16 -8.98
C LYS A 105 12.05 -2.10 -7.47
N ALA A 106 11.20 -3.00 -6.96
CA ALA A 106 11.04 -3.17 -5.51
C ALA A 106 12.39 -3.57 -4.90
N GLY A 107 12.78 -2.87 -3.85
CA GLY A 107 13.95 -3.25 -3.05
C GLY A 107 13.68 -4.50 -2.20
N ALA A 108 14.74 -5.06 -1.59
CA ALA A 108 14.60 -6.11 -0.58
C ALA A 108 13.78 -5.58 0.60
N GLY A 109 12.65 -6.23 0.86
CA GLY A 109 11.75 -5.83 1.94
C GLY A 109 12.32 -6.21 3.32
N MET A 110 11.85 -5.52 4.36
CA MET A 110 12.10 -5.89 5.74
C MET A 110 11.18 -7.03 6.14
N ILE A 111 11.74 -8.16 6.59
CA ILE A 111 10.98 -9.38 6.87
C ILE A 111 10.88 -9.57 8.38
N PRO A 112 9.67 -9.41 8.98
CA PRO A 112 9.49 -9.59 10.41
C PRO A 112 9.67 -11.05 10.81
N GLN A 113 10.41 -11.29 11.88
CA GLN A 113 10.61 -12.60 12.46
C GLN A 113 9.97 -12.68 13.84
N ALA A 114 9.58 -13.87 14.30
CA ALA A 114 9.10 -14.06 15.65
C ALA A 114 10.25 -14.43 16.58
N ASP A 115 10.31 -13.76 17.73
CA ASP A 115 11.26 -14.05 18.79
C ASP A 115 10.84 -15.24 19.71
N ALA A 116 11.56 -15.44 20.79
CA ALA A 116 11.32 -16.55 21.72
C ALA A 116 9.97 -16.44 22.48
N THR A 117 9.35 -15.26 22.53
CA THR A 117 8.07 -15.02 23.21
C THR A 117 6.86 -15.50 22.40
N CYS A 118 7.09 -16.02 21.19
CA CYS A 118 6.03 -16.51 20.31
C CYS A 118 5.30 -17.72 20.92
N THR A 119 4.00 -17.58 21.14
CA THR A 119 3.12 -18.65 21.68
C THR A 119 2.60 -19.63 20.61
N ALA A 120 3.08 -19.51 19.38
CA ALA A 120 2.67 -20.33 18.24
C ALA A 120 1.14 -20.35 17.96
N CYS A 121 0.43 -19.27 18.27
CA CYS A 121 -1.04 -19.18 18.11
C CYS A 121 -1.54 -19.23 16.65
N GLY A 122 -0.67 -19.15 15.65
CA GLY A 122 -1.00 -19.27 14.22
C GLY A 122 -1.68 -18.06 13.57
N LEU A 123 -2.08 -17.02 14.31
CA LEU A 123 -2.83 -15.89 13.81
C LEU A 123 -2.10 -15.16 12.64
N CYS A 124 -0.79 -15.03 12.74
CA CYS A 124 0.02 -14.39 11.71
C CYS A 124 0.04 -15.20 10.39
N ALA A 125 0.00 -16.53 10.46
CA ALA A 125 -0.10 -17.38 9.26
C ALA A 125 -1.49 -17.27 8.64
N GLN A 126 -2.54 -17.37 9.45
CA GLN A 126 -3.94 -17.25 8.99
C GLN A 126 -4.22 -15.92 8.28
N LYS A 127 -3.64 -14.82 8.76
CA LYS A 127 -3.89 -13.45 8.26
C LYS A 127 -2.82 -12.94 7.28
N CYS A 128 -1.85 -13.76 6.89
CA CYS A 128 -0.83 -13.35 5.93
C CYS A 128 -1.42 -13.21 4.51
N PRO A 129 -1.44 -12.00 3.92
CA PRO A 129 -2.10 -11.79 2.63
C PRO A 129 -1.37 -12.45 1.45
N SER A 130 -0.07 -12.75 1.63
CA SER A 130 0.78 -13.38 0.60
C SER A 130 1.09 -14.84 0.88
N GLY A 131 0.59 -15.42 1.99
CA GLY A 131 0.91 -16.79 2.38
C GLY A 131 2.39 -17.02 2.72
N ALA A 132 3.10 -15.95 3.09
CA ALA A 132 4.54 -16.03 3.41
C ALA A 132 4.82 -16.71 4.77
N ILE A 133 3.82 -16.90 5.62
CA ILE A 133 3.95 -17.57 6.92
C ILE A 133 3.08 -18.82 6.88
N SER A 134 3.71 -19.99 6.97
CA SER A 134 3.01 -21.26 7.06
C SER A 134 2.71 -21.64 8.51
N ALA A 135 1.71 -22.50 8.72
CA ALA A 135 1.37 -23.03 10.05
C ALA A 135 2.52 -23.85 10.66
N ASP A 136 3.28 -24.53 9.82
CA ASP A 136 4.40 -25.39 10.23
C ASP A 136 5.66 -24.59 10.55
N GLN A 137 5.79 -23.37 10.01
CA GLN A 137 6.96 -22.53 10.19
C GLN A 137 6.59 -21.09 10.57
N LEU A 138 6.00 -20.95 11.76
CA LEU A 138 5.49 -19.66 12.23
C LEU A 138 6.58 -18.61 12.48
N LYS A 139 7.81 -19.00 12.81
CA LYS A 139 8.87 -18.04 13.22
C LYS A 139 9.49 -17.31 12.04
N LEU A 140 9.78 -18.01 10.97
CA LEU A 140 10.49 -17.47 9.79
C LEU A 140 9.56 -17.43 8.57
N PRO A 141 9.20 -16.25 8.07
CA PRO A 141 8.45 -16.14 6.82
C PRO A 141 9.27 -16.56 5.61
N ASP A 142 8.60 -17.09 4.60
CA ASP A 142 9.17 -17.27 3.26
C ASP A 142 9.51 -15.89 2.67
N LYS A 143 10.81 -15.66 2.47
CA LYS A 143 11.34 -14.38 1.96
C LYS A 143 10.88 -14.08 0.55
N SER A 144 10.64 -15.09 -0.27
CA SER A 144 10.20 -14.92 -1.65
C SER A 144 8.75 -14.46 -1.76
N LYS A 145 7.92 -14.77 -0.75
CA LYS A 145 6.50 -14.42 -0.69
C LYS A 145 6.21 -13.20 0.15
N CYS A 146 7.10 -12.82 1.08
CA CYS A 146 6.86 -11.74 2.01
C CYS A 146 6.86 -10.38 1.31
N ILE A 147 5.75 -9.65 1.39
CA ILE A 147 5.58 -8.31 0.83
C ILE A 147 5.86 -7.18 1.84
N SER A 148 6.43 -7.48 3.00
CA SER A 148 6.78 -6.52 4.05
C SER A 148 5.64 -5.60 4.52
N CYS A 149 4.40 -6.09 4.50
CA CYS A 149 3.21 -5.30 4.85
C CYS A 149 3.04 -5.06 6.36
N MET A 150 3.85 -5.64 7.20
CA MET A 150 3.83 -5.54 8.68
C MET A 150 2.52 -6.01 9.34
N ARG A 151 1.56 -6.58 8.62
CA ARG A 151 0.31 -7.07 9.20
C ARG A 151 0.55 -8.08 10.34
N CYS A 152 1.48 -9.01 10.17
CA CYS A 152 1.82 -9.99 11.19
C CYS A 152 2.44 -9.37 12.46
N VAL A 153 3.05 -8.19 12.34
CA VAL A 153 3.56 -7.40 13.48
C VAL A 153 2.40 -6.76 14.23
N SER A 154 1.49 -6.09 13.50
CA SER A 154 0.39 -5.32 14.12
C SER A 154 -0.65 -6.20 14.82
N ILE A 155 -0.87 -7.43 14.34
CA ILE A 155 -1.89 -8.34 14.89
C ILE A 155 -1.36 -9.34 15.92
N CYS A 156 -0.05 -9.37 16.20
CA CYS A 156 0.53 -10.33 17.14
C CYS A 156 0.11 -10.00 18.59
N PRO A 157 -0.67 -10.87 19.26
CA PRO A 157 -1.22 -10.55 20.58
C PRO A 157 -0.17 -10.45 21.68
N VAL A 158 0.99 -11.10 21.48
CA VAL A 158 2.13 -11.07 22.42
C VAL A 158 3.30 -10.25 21.90
N HIS A 159 3.13 -9.49 20.80
CA HIS A 159 4.16 -8.65 20.18
C HIS A 159 5.49 -9.37 19.88
N ALA A 160 5.43 -10.69 19.66
CA ALA A 160 6.60 -11.49 19.35
C ALA A 160 7.20 -11.22 17.95
N ARG A 161 6.40 -10.67 17.02
CA ARG A 161 6.86 -10.36 15.66
C ARG A 161 7.50 -8.99 15.59
N LYS A 162 8.76 -8.97 15.14
CA LYS A 162 9.58 -7.73 15.06
C LYS A 162 10.44 -7.71 13.81
N ILE A 163 10.81 -6.52 13.38
CA ILE A 163 11.91 -6.29 12.46
C ILE A 163 13.17 -6.07 13.31
N SER A 164 14.35 -6.39 12.79
CA SER A 164 15.59 -6.12 13.51
C SER A 164 15.76 -4.62 13.75
N GLN A 165 16.25 -4.23 14.93
CA GLN A 165 16.48 -2.82 15.28
C GLN A 165 17.46 -2.14 14.32
N LEU A 166 18.47 -2.86 13.86
CA LEU A 166 19.44 -2.37 12.88
C LEU A 166 18.75 -1.96 11.55
N MET A 167 17.80 -2.76 11.08
CA MET A 167 17.03 -2.45 9.87
C MET A 167 16.10 -1.25 10.07
N THR A 168 15.61 -1.04 11.29
CA THR A 168 14.73 0.08 11.61
C THR A 168 15.49 1.41 11.68
N SER A 169 16.72 1.42 12.21
CA SER A 169 17.56 2.62 12.26
C SER A 169 17.99 3.08 10.86
N VAL A 170 18.39 2.16 9.98
CA VAL A 170 18.74 2.46 8.58
C VAL A 170 17.52 3.04 7.83
N ALA A 171 16.32 2.49 8.04
CA ALA A 171 15.13 3.01 7.40
C ALA A 171 14.69 4.38 7.93
N ALA A 172 15.06 4.72 9.17
CA ALA A 172 14.73 6.01 9.77
C ALA A 172 15.59 7.17 9.22
N ASP A 173 16.84 6.89 8.83
CA ASP A 173 17.76 7.89 8.28
C ASP A 173 17.44 8.28 6.82
N GLU A 174 16.84 7.39 6.04
CA GLU A 174 16.43 7.65 4.66
C GLU A 174 15.08 8.39 4.52
N SER A 175 14.42 8.66 5.63
CA SER A 175 13.07 9.22 5.62
C SER A 175 13.07 10.75 5.61
N VAL A 176 13.28 11.34 4.44
CA VAL A 176 12.84 12.74 4.21
C VAL A 176 11.30 12.73 4.25
N MET A 177 10.72 13.25 5.33
CA MET A 177 9.28 13.42 5.49
C MET A 177 8.81 14.50 4.52
N VAL A 178 7.97 14.12 3.56
CA VAL A 178 7.22 15.08 2.75
C VAL A 178 5.96 15.41 3.54
N ASP A 179 5.64 16.70 3.72
CA ASP A 179 4.46 17.15 4.44
C ASP A 179 3.20 16.43 3.97
N GLY A 180 2.60 15.67 4.88
CA GLY A 180 1.51 14.74 4.63
C GLY A 180 0.20 15.42 4.27
N LYS A 181 0.12 16.00 3.09
CA LYS A 181 -1.13 16.49 2.49
C LYS A 181 -1.55 15.54 1.37
N ILE A 182 -2.85 15.27 1.32
CA ILE A 182 -3.47 14.66 0.13
C ILE A 182 -3.20 15.59 -1.03
N ASP A 183 -2.55 15.12 -2.07
CA ASP A 183 -2.28 15.92 -3.26
C ASP A 183 -3.56 16.02 -4.13
N MET A 184 -4.34 17.08 -3.83
CA MET A 184 -5.59 17.37 -4.53
C MET A 184 -5.40 17.75 -6.01
N SER A 185 -4.19 18.10 -6.45
CA SER A 185 -3.94 18.60 -7.81
C SER A 185 -4.08 17.53 -8.90
N LYS A 186 -4.14 16.25 -8.50
CA LYS A 186 -4.14 15.09 -9.40
C LYS A 186 -5.51 14.48 -9.65
N VAL A 187 -6.58 15.12 -9.17
CA VAL A 187 -7.97 14.80 -9.51
C VAL A 187 -8.41 15.78 -10.60
N ASN A 188 -8.00 15.52 -11.82
CA ASN A 188 -8.50 16.20 -13.03
C ASN A 188 -9.59 15.38 -13.67
#